data_8cd835ddbd5c5e4fa9ad5afd7dbe3abe
#
_entry.id   8cd835ddbd5c5e4fa9ad5afd7dbe3abe
#
_cell.length_a   1.000
_cell.length_b   1.000
_cell.length_c   1.000
_cell.angle_alpha   90.00
_cell.angle_beta   90.00
_cell.angle_gamma   90.00
#
_symmetry.space_group_name_H-M   'P 1'
#
loop_
_entity.id
_entity.type
_entity.pdbx_description
1 polymer ?
#
loop_
_entity_poly.entity_id
_entity_poly.type
_entity_poly.pdbx_seq_one_letter_code
_entity_poly.pdbx_strand_id
1 'polypeptide(L)'
;MQTKLWLRPYKKCDAKFIVKWSKDEVAFRKWCSDRWQTYPITAEDMNRKYCDNNGDCFDEDNFYPMTLIDNSTVAGHLILRFTDKERTILRFGFVIADDSKRGLGYGKEMLSLALKYSFEILKVNKITLGVFDNNLAAYHCYKSVGFKEIENENKEENCFCGEIWSASEMEMTKDDYFNKR
;
A
#
# COMPACT_ATOMS: atom_id res chain seq x y z
N MET A 1 -7.06 -4.79 26.74
CA MET A 1 -6.28 -3.58 26.41
C MET A 1 -6.67 -3.16 25.00
N GLN A 2 -7.09 -1.92 24.82
CA GLN A 2 -7.40 -1.41 23.48
C GLN A 2 -6.08 -1.20 22.74
N THR A 3 -5.85 -1.93 21.66
CA THR A 3 -4.64 -1.81 20.82
C THR A 3 -4.63 -0.41 20.22
N LYS A 4 -3.61 0.38 20.51
CA LYS A 4 -3.44 1.71 19.92
C LYS A 4 -2.63 1.55 18.63
N LEU A 5 -3.32 1.52 17.49
CA LEU A 5 -2.68 1.52 16.18
C LEU A 5 -2.37 2.95 15.73
N TRP A 6 -1.21 3.16 15.14
CA TRP A 6 -0.81 4.45 14.61
C TRP A 6 0.20 4.31 13.46
N LEU A 7 0.23 5.29 12.56
CA LEU A 7 1.18 5.35 11.45
C LEU A 7 2.36 6.26 11.80
N ARG A 8 3.54 5.87 11.33
CA ARG A 8 4.74 6.71 11.31
C ARG A 8 5.52 6.51 10.02
N PRO A 9 6.46 7.43 9.68
CA PRO A 9 7.40 7.18 8.61
C PRO A 9 8.19 5.88 8.83
N TYR A 10 8.48 5.19 7.73
CA TYR A 10 9.29 3.99 7.69
C TYR A 10 10.69 4.25 8.27
N LYS A 11 11.25 3.24 8.92
CA LYS A 11 12.63 3.21 9.40
C LYS A 11 13.35 1.97 8.83
N LYS A 12 14.65 2.08 8.56
CA LYS A 12 15.46 0.96 8.04
C LYS A 12 15.29 -0.35 8.83
N CYS A 13 15.09 -0.26 10.15
CA CYS A 13 14.88 -1.42 11.01
C CYS A 13 13.52 -2.12 10.80
N ASP A 14 12.57 -1.50 10.09
CA ASP A 14 11.25 -2.09 9.83
C ASP A 14 11.32 -3.17 8.74
N ALA A 15 12.24 -3.03 7.79
CA ALA A 15 12.38 -3.94 6.66
C ALA A 15 12.44 -5.41 7.06
N LYS A 16 13.19 -5.74 8.13
CA LYS A 16 13.36 -7.11 8.62
C LYS A 16 12.06 -7.81 9.05
N PHE A 17 11.01 -7.03 9.32
CA PHE A 17 9.67 -7.54 9.61
C PHE A 17 8.84 -7.64 8.33
N ILE A 18 8.82 -6.57 7.53
CA ILE A 18 7.96 -6.43 6.34
C ILE A 18 8.29 -7.50 5.29
N VAL A 19 9.57 -7.73 5.00
CA VAL A 19 9.98 -8.73 3.98
C VAL A 19 9.57 -10.16 4.30
N LYS A 20 9.24 -10.45 5.56
CA LYS A 20 8.83 -11.79 6.03
C LYS A 20 7.33 -12.06 5.87
N TRP A 21 6.50 -11.04 5.59
CA TRP A 21 5.05 -11.21 5.53
C TRP A 21 4.56 -11.81 4.21
N SER A 22 5.39 -11.80 3.17
CA SER A 22 5.14 -12.53 1.93
C SER A 22 5.68 -13.95 2.06
N LYS A 23 4.80 -14.94 2.28
CA LYS A 23 5.19 -16.33 2.56
C LYS A 23 5.66 -17.09 1.34
N ASP A 24 5.24 -16.65 0.15
CA ASP A 24 5.53 -17.25 -1.14
C ASP A 24 5.64 -16.18 -2.22
N GLU A 25 6.08 -16.58 -3.42
CA GLU A 25 6.25 -15.65 -4.53
C GLU A 25 4.91 -15.06 -5.01
N VAL A 26 3.82 -15.81 -4.95
CA VAL A 26 2.49 -15.31 -5.31
C VAL A 26 2.06 -14.18 -4.39
N ALA A 27 2.21 -14.35 -3.08
CA ALA A 27 1.92 -13.29 -2.10
C ALA A 27 2.85 -12.08 -2.28
N PHE A 28 4.11 -12.32 -2.61
CA PHE A 28 5.10 -11.29 -2.90
C PHE A 28 4.71 -10.46 -4.14
N ARG A 29 4.35 -11.13 -5.25
CA ARG A 29 3.91 -10.45 -6.47
C ARG A 29 2.61 -9.67 -6.27
N LYS A 30 1.67 -10.19 -5.48
CA LYS A 30 0.46 -9.46 -5.09
C LYS A 30 0.73 -8.20 -4.29
N TRP A 31 1.82 -8.18 -3.52
CA TRP A 31 2.22 -7.02 -2.72
C TRP A 31 2.97 -5.97 -3.55
N CYS A 32 3.95 -6.39 -4.33
CA CYS A 32 4.91 -5.45 -4.93
C CYS A 32 5.01 -5.54 -6.47
N SER A 33 4.20 -6.38 -7.13
CA SER A 33 4.24 -6.56 -8.59
C SER A 33 5.65 -6.93 -9.07
N ASP A 34 6.15 -6.25 -10.08
CA ASP A 34 7.47 -6.40 -10.70
C ASP A 34 8.57 -5.50 -10.09
N ARG A 35 8.27 -4.82 -8.99
CA ARG A 35 9.19 -3.81 -8.42
C ARG A 35 10.50 -4.37 -7.87
N TRP A 36 10.57 -5.66 -7.65
CA TRP A 36 11.80 -6.42 -7.44
C TRP A 36 11.81 -7.62 -8.38
N GLN A 37 12.95 -7.85 -9.04
CA GLN A 37 13.08 -8.93 -10.04
C GLN A 37 13.10 -10.34 -9.40
N THR A 38 13.58 -10.44 -8.17
CA THR A 38 13.79 -11.70 -7.46
C THR A 38 12.94 -11.81 -6.21
N TYR A 39 12.57 -13.05 -5.86
CA TYR A 39 11.94 -13.43 -4.60
C TYR A 39 12.76 -14.59 -3.96
N PRO A 40 12.94 -14.60 -2.64
CA PRO A 40 12.63 -13.52 -1.68
C PRO A 40 13.60 -12.34 -1.76
N ILE A 41 13.19 -11.19 -1.21
CA ILE A 41 14.09 -10.04 -1.01
C ILE A 41 14.58 -10.01 0.42
N THR A 42 15.74 -9.37 0.62
CA THR A 42 16.30 -9.11 1.95
C THR A 42 15.87 -7.74 2.50
N ALA A 43 16.12 -7.53 3.78
CA ALA A 43 15.92 -6.21 4.41
C ALA A 43 16.81 -5.13 3.75
N GLU A 44 18.01 -5.51 3.31
CA GLU A 44 18.95 -4.64 2.60
C GLU A 44 18.41 -4.25 1.23
N ASP A 45 17.81 -5.19 0.48
CA ASP A 45 17.20 -4.88 -0.83
C ASP A 45 16.05 -3.90 -0.69
N MET A 46 15.20 -4.07 0.33
CA MET A 46 14.13 -3.13 0.64
C MET A 46 14.68 -1.75 1.04
N ASN A 47 15.68 -1.70 1.92
CA ASN A 47 16.30 -0.46 2.36
C ASN A 47 17.01 0.27 1.22
N ARG A 48 17.70 -0.45 0.33
CA ARG A 48 18.32 0.12 -0.86
C ARG A 48 17.29 0.80 -1.74
N LYS A 49 16.19 0.11 -2.07
CA LYS A 49 15.12 0.70 -2.86
C LYS A 49 14.50 1.93 -2.17
N TYR A 50 14.21 1.86 -0.88
CA TYR A 50 13.46 2.88 -0.18
C TYR A 50 14.29 4.11 0.23
N CYS A 51 15.49 3.88 0.74
CA CYS A 51 16.30 4.93 1.34
C CYS A 51 17.38 5.46 0.38
N ASP A 52 17.97 4.57 -0.42
CA ASP A 52 19.09 4.95 -1.27
C ASP A 52 18.61 5.33 -2.69
N ASN A 53 17.50 4.72 -3.17
CA ASN A 53 16.95 4.94 -4.51
C ASN A 53 15.59 5.66 -4.49
N ASN A 54 15.16 6.23 -3.37
CA ASN A 54 13.90 6.97 -3.26
C ASN A 54 12.68 6.21 -3.84
N GLY A 55 12.61 4.89 -3.64
CA GLY A 55 11.56 4.03 -4.17
C GLY A 55 11.47 4.00 -5.70
N ASP A 56 12.56 4.32 -6.40
CA ASP A 56 12.66 4.50 -7.85
C ASP A 56 11.76 5.66 -8.37
N CYS A 57 11.40 6.61 -7.52
CA CYS A 57 10.68 7.82 -7.92
C CYS A 57 11.66 8.85 -8.51
N PHE A 58 11.25 9.49 -9.62
CA PHE A 58 12.04 10.51 -10.27
C PHE A 58 12.21 11.76 -9.39
N ASP A 59 11.13 12.20 -8.75
CA ASP A 59 11.14 13.35 -7.85
C ASP A 59 11.67 12.93 -6.48
N GLU A 60 12.73 13.54 -6.00
CA GLU A 60 13.40 13.23 -4.73
C GLU A 60 12.45 13.31 -3.51
N ASP A 61 11.44 14.16 -3.57
CA ASP A 61 10.46 14.37 -2.50
C ASP A 61 9.08 13.80 -2.87
N ASN A 62 9.02 12.58 -3.43
CA ASN A 62 7.76 11.95 -3.82
C ASN A 62 7.66 10.46 -3.45
N PHE A 63 8.33 10.04 -2.39
CA PHE A 63 8.23 8.68 -1.89
C PHE A 63 8.08 8.67 -0.37
N TYR A 64 6.89 8.37 0.12
CA TYR A 64 6.55 8.43 1.55
C TYR A 64 6.17 7.03 2.07
N PRO A 65 7.14 6.20 2.42
CA PRO A 65 6.87 4.91 3.03
C PRO A 65 6.44 5.09 4.48
N MET A 66 5.34 4.43 4.86
CA MET A 66 4.73 4.51 6.18
C MET A 66 4.63 3.12 6.82
N THR A 67 4.79 3.06 8.12
CA THR A 67 4.70 1.83 8.91
C THR A 67 3.58 1.93 9.94
N LEU A 68 2.69 0.95 9.95
CA LEU A 68 1.70 0.77 11.02
C LEU A 68 2.36 0.14 12.24
N ILE A 69 2.15 0.74 13.39
CA ILE A 69 2.65 0.27 14.68
C ILE A 69 1.49 -0.15 15.58
N ASP A 70 1.65 -1.30 16.21
CA ASP A 70 0.79 -1.82 17.27
C ASP A 70 1.59 -1.89 18.57
N ASN A 71 1.29 -0.99 19.49
CA ASN A 71 2.00 -0.79 20.76
C ASN A 71 3.51 -0.49 20.61
N SER A 72 4.31 -1.30 20.08
CA SER A 72 5.73 -1.07 19.77
C SER A 72 6.22 -2.00 18.66
N THR A 73 5.31 -2.79 18.07
CA THR A 73 5.63 -3.76 17.04
C THR A 73 5.22 -3.25 15.65
N VAL A 74 6.01 -3.57 14.66
CA VAL A 74 5.68 -3.32 13.25
C VAL A 74 4.55 -4.27 12.85
N ALA A 75 3.44 -3.71 12.34
CA ALA A 75 2.22 -4.47 12.09
C ALA A 75 1.65 -4.30 10.68
N GLY A 76 2.12 -3.31 9.93
CA GLY A 76 1.70 -3.09 8.56
C GLY A 76 2.58 -2.06 7.87
N HIS A 77 2.44 -1.97 6.56
CA HIS A 77 3.23 -1.06 5.72
C HIS A 77 2.45 -0.66 4.48
N LEU A 78 2.63 0.57 4.05
CA LEU A 78 2.21 1.09 2.75
C LEU A 78 3.12 2.23 2.33
N ILE A 79 3.07 2.59 1.05
CA ILE A 79 3.69 3.80 0.53
C ILE A 79 2.64 4.76 0.01
N LEU A 80 2.99 6.06 0.04
CA LEU A 80 2.23 7.12 -0.59
C LEU A 80 3.15 7.85 -1.56
N ARG A 81 2.62 8.23 -2.73
CA ARG A 81 3.30 9.08 -3.71
C ARG A 81 2.30 9.91 -4.47
N PHE A 82 2.66 11.13 -4.82
CA PHE A 82 1.85 11.95 -5.71
C PHE A 82 1.99 11.45 -7.16
N THR A 83 0.91 11.56 -7.92
CA THR A 83 0.87 11.16 -9.33
C THR A 83 0.67 12.34 -10.29
N ASP A 84 0.46 13.53 -9.74
CA ASP A 84 0.32 14.80 -10.45
C ASP A 84 1.32 15.84 -9.92
N LYS A 85 1.65 16.83 -10.77
CA LYS A 85 2.61 17.92 -10.43
C LYS A 85 2.06 18.86 -9.36
N GLU A 86 0.76 19.05 -9.33
CA GLU A 86 0.05 19.90 -8.38
C GLU A 86 -0.06 19.27 -6.99
N ARG A 87 0.38 18.02 -6.84
CA ARG A 87 0.31 17.24 -5.58
C ARG A 87 -1.10 17.16 -4.99
N THR A 88 -2.09 16.98 -5.87
CA THR A 88 -3.51 16.85 -5.50
C THR A 88 -4.03 15.42 -5.55
N ILE A 89 -3.30 14.51 -6.22
CA ILE A 89 -3.66 13.10 -6.37
C ILE A 89 -2.56 12.24 -5.75
N LEU A 90 -2.92 11.44 -4.74
CA LEU A 90 -2.03 10.43 -4.14
C LEU A 90 -2.31 9.04 -4.70
N ARG A 91 -1.27 8.23 -4.81
CA ARG A 91 -1.38 6.80 -5.03
C ARG A 91 -0.88 6.06 -3.79
N PHE A 92 -1.68 5.12 -3.28
CA PHE A 92 -1.25 4.14 -2.30
C PHE A 92 -0.63 2.95 -3.02
N GLY A 93 0.45 2.44 -2.48
CA GLY A 93 1.12 1.25 -3.00
C GLY A 93 1.75 0.41 -1.90
N PHE A 94 2.21 -0.77 -2.25
CA PHE A 94 2.91 -1.69 -1.35
C PHE A 94 2.17 -1.94 -0.04
N VAL A 95 0.82 -2.02 -0.11
CA VAL A 95 -0.04 -2.22 1.06
C VAL A 95 0.09 -3.65 1.53
N ILE A 96 0.61 -3.84 2.74
CA ILE A 96 0.76 -5.15 3.37
C ILE A 96 0.59 -5.03 4.89
N ALA A 97 -0.02 -6.03 5.50
CA ALA A 97 -0.07 -6.17 6.95
C ALA A 97 0.59 -7.46 7.38
N ASP A 98 1.02 -7.53 8.63
CA ASP A 98 1.54 -8.73 9.26
C ASP A 98 0.54 -9.88 9.06
N ASP A 99 1.00 -10.94 8.41
CA ASP A 99 0.16 -12.08 8.05
C ASP A 99 -0.43 -12.78 9.29
N SER A 100 0.27 -12.78 10.41
CA SER A 100 -0.23 -13.32 11.69
C SER A 100 -1.42 -12.54 12.26
N LYS A 101 -1.67 -11.33 11.72
CA LYS A 101 -2.74 -10.42 12.14
C LYS A 101 -3.89 -10.35 11.13
N ARG A 102 -3.96 -11.26 10.17
CA ARG A 102 -5.05 -11.34 9.20
C ARG A 102 -6.41 -11.56 9.89
N GLY A 103 -7.45 -10.95 9.33
CA GLY A 103 -8.80 -11.02 9.90
C GLY A 103 -9.04 -10.16 11.14
N LEU A 104 -8.01 -9.55 11.72
CA LEU A 104 -8.12 -8.72 12.92
C LEU A 104 -8.34 -7.22 12.62
N GLY A 105 -8.58 -6.85 11.35
CA GLY A 105 -8.90 -5.47 10.96
C GLY A 105 -7.69 -4.54 10.76
N TYR A 106 -6.46 -5.02 10.89
CA TYR A 106 -5.24 -4.19 10.78
C TYR A 106 -5.11 -3.48 9.44
N GLY A 107 -5.40 -4.17 8.33
CA GLY A 107 -5.38 -3.56 6.99
C GLY A 107 -6.38 -2.42 6.86
N LYS A 108 -7.61 -2.62 7.35
CA LYS A 108 -8.66 -1.60 7.37
C LYS A 108 -8.26 -0.38 8.20
N GLU A 109 -7.74 -0.60 9.40
CA GLU A 109 -7.31 0.50 10.28
C GLU A 109 -6.13 1.26 9.70
N MET A 110 -5.12 0.56 9.13
CA MET A 110 -3.99 1.17 8.45
C MET A 110 -4.45 2.09 7.31
N LEU A 111 -5.34 1.59 6.46
CA LEU A 111 -5.90 2.39 5.37
C LEU A 111 -6.71 3.58 5.90
N SER A 112 -7.51 3.41 6.95
CA SER A 112 -8.28 4.50 7.56
C SER A 112 -7.38 5.61 8.09
N LEU A 113 -6.27 5.26 8.74
CA LEU A 113 -5.25 6.21 9.20
C LEU A 113 -4.54 6.91 8.03
N ALA A 114 -4.20 6.17 6.97
CA ALA A 114 -3.58 6.74 5.77
C ALA A 114 -4.54 7.68 5.03
N LEU A 115 -5.82 7.33 4.90
CA LEU A 115 -6.86 8.16 4.31
C LEU A 115 -7.03 9.47 5.10
N LYS A 116 -7.10 9.36 6.44
CA LYS A 116 -7.17 10.53 7.31
C LYS A 116 -5.99 11.46 7.11
N TYR A 117 -4.78 10.94 7.11
CA TYR A 117 -3.56 11.70 6.86
C TYR A 117 -3.60 12.41 5.50
N SER A 118 -3.99 11.69 4.47
CA SER A 118 -4.01 12.19 3.09
C SER A 118 -5.06 13.28 2.87
N PHE A 119 -6.30 13.07 3.32
CA PHE A 119 -7.38 14.04 3.09
C PHE A 119 -7.40 15.20 4.10
N GLU A 120 -7.04 14.93 5.37
CA GLU A 120 -7.17 15.95 6.42
C GLU A 120 -5.87 16.73 6.63
N ILE A 121 -4.70 16.15 6.40
CA ILE A 121 -3.40 16.81 6.61
C ILE A 121 -2.81 17.25 5.26
N LEU A 122 -2.63 16.32 4.31
CA LEU A 122 -2.07 16.65 2.99
C LEU A 122 -3.07 17.38 2.08
N LYS A 123 -4.40 17.33 2.40
CA LYS A 123 -5.45 18.03 1.66
C LYS A 123 -5.59 17.62 0.20
N VAL A 124 -5.25 16.39 -0.13
CA VAL A 124 -5.40 15.89 -1.51
C VAL A 124 -6.87 15.82 -1.94
N ASN A 125 -7.11 15.83 -3.25
CA ASN A 125 -8.45 15.74 -3.82
C ASN A 125 -8.87 14.30 -4.11
N LYS A 126 -7.89 13.44 -4.38
CA LYS A 126 -8.14 12.05 -4.77
C LYS A 126 -7.01 11.12 -4.33
N ILE A 127 -7.37 9.88 -4.02
CA ILE A 127 -6.42 8.80 -3.76
C ILE A 127 -6.75 7.64 -4.71
N THR A 128 -5.71 7.05 -5.31
CA THR A 128 -5.82 5.88 -6.17
C THR A 128 -5.00 4.73 -5.64
N LEU A 129 -5.35 3.52 -6.03
CA LEU A 129 -4.54 2.31 -5.83
C LEU A 129 -4.91 1.26 -6.88
N GLY A 130 -3.96 0.35 -7.15
CA GLY A 130 -4.20 -0.82 -7.98
C GLY A 130 -4.31 -2.09 -7.13
N VAL A 131 -5.07 -3.06 -7.60
CA VAL A 131 -5.22 -4.38 -6.99
C VAL A 131 -5.35 -5.44 -8.06
N PHE A 132 -4.60 -6.52 -7.96
CA PHE A 132 -4.76 -7.67 -8.85
C PHE A 132 -6.11 -8.34 -8.64
N ASP A 133 -6.79 -8.73 -9.72
CA ASP A 133 -8.13 -9.32 -9.68
C ASP A 133 -8.17 -10.63 -8.88
N ASN A 134 -7.05 -11.34 -8.79
CA ASN A 134 -6.87 -12.52 -7.95
C ASN A 134 -6.54 -12.22 -6.49
N ASN A 135 -6.45 -10.94 -6.08
CA ASN A 135 -6.20 -10.52 -4.69
C ASN A 135 -7.49 -10.06 -3.99
N LEU A 136 -8.47 -10.97 -3.90
CA LEU A 136 -9.80 -10.69 -3.35
C LEU A 136 -9.76 -10.12 -1.93
N ALA A 137 -8.81 -10.57 -1.10
CA ALA A 137 -8.68 -10.06 0.27
C ALA A 137 -8.35 -8.57 0.31
N ALA A 138 -7.41 -8.11 -0.52
CA ALA A 138 -7.09 -6.70 -0.64
C ALA A 138 -8.25 -5.91 -1.26
N TYR A 139 -8.86 -6.42 -2.33
CA TYR A 139 -10.02 -5.80 -2.98
C TYR A 139 -11.15 -5.53 -1.97
N HIS A 140 -11.58 -6.54 -1.21
CA HIS A 140 -12.62 -6.38 -0.19
C HIS A 140 -12.19 -5.43 0.94
N CYS A 141 -10.92 -5.44 1.32
CA CYS A 141 -10.40 -4.49 2.30
C CYS A 141 -10.52 -3.05 1.79
N TYR A 142 -10.13 -2.76 0.55
CA TYR A 142 -10.23 -1.45 -0.07
C TYR A 142 -11.69 -0.98 -0.22
N LYS A 143 -12.58 -1.87 -0.67
CA LYS A 143 -14.02 -1.58 -0.71
C LYS A 143 -14.58 -1.24 0.67
N SER A 144 -14.16 -1.95 1.71
CA SER A 144 -14.66 -1.77 3.09
C SER A 144 -14.33 -0.39 3.67
N VAL A 145 -13.21 0.23 3.26
CA VAL A 145 -12.82 1.59 3.68
C VAL A 145 -13.36 2.66 2.73
N GLY A 146 -13.91 2.26 1.57
CA GLY A 146 -14.67 3.13 0.68
C GLY A 146 -14.09 3.41 -0.68
N PHE A 147 -13.02 2.76 -1.07
CA PHE A 147 -12.58 2.83 -2.46
C PHE A 147 -13.63 2.28 -3.41
N LYS A 148 -13.76 2.90 -4.56
CA LYS A 148 -14.61 2.49 -5.67
C LYS A 148 -13.73 2.03 -6.81
N GLU A 149 -14.14 0.97 -7.50
CA GLU A 149 -13.47 0.53 -8.72
C GLU A 149 -13.73 1.53 -9.85
N ILE A 150 -12.69 1.81 -10.61
CA ILE A 150 -12.77 2.62 -11.82
C ILE A 150 -12.95 1.66 -12.98
N GLU A 151 -13.98 1.87 -13.78
CA GLU A 151 -14.15 1.13 -15.03
C GLU A 151 -12.98 1.45 -15.97
N ASN A 152 -12.20 0.45 -16.31
CA ASN A 152 -11.11 0.55 -17.25
C ASN A 152 -11.26 -0.55 -18.31
N GLU A 153 -11.53 -0.14 -19.54
CA GLU A 153 -11.67 -1.06 -20.67
C GLU A 153 -10.36 -1.77 -21.03
N ASN A 154 -9.22 -1.16 -20.69
CA ASN A 154 -7.87 -1.70 -20.97
C ASN A 154 -7.14 -1.99 -19.63
N LYS A 155 -7.46 -3.13 -19.00
CA LYS A 155 -6.70 -3.57 -17.82
C LYS A 155 -5.27 -3.94 -18.20
N GLU A 156 -4.32 -3.47 -17.41
CA GLU A 156 -2.94 -3.93 -17.54
C GLU A 156 -2.85 -5.42 -17.18
N GLU A 157 -2.25 -6.20 -18.07
CA GLU A 157 -1.97 -7.61 -17.87
C GLU A 157 -0.49 -7.83 -17.61
N ASN A 158 -0.16 -8.62 -16.60
CA ASN A 158 1.20 -8.99 -16.24
C ASN A 158 1.31 -10.50 -16.09
N CYS A 159 2.42 -11.08 -16.52
CA CYS A 159 2.68 -12.49 -16.31
C CYS A 159 3.50 -12.71 -15.04
N PHE A 160 2.91 -13.35 -14.03
CA PHE A 160 3.58 -13.73 -12.79
C PHE A 160 3.34 -15.20 -12.47
N CYS A 161 4.39 -15.89 -12.02
CA CYS A 161 4.32 -17.28 -11.62
C CYS A 161 3.71 -18.21 -12.70
N GLY A 162 3.88 -17.86 -13.98
CA GLY A 162 3.32 -18.61 -15.12
C GLY A 162 1.85 -18.34 -15.43
N GLU A 163 1.22 -17.35 -14.77
CA GLU A 163 -0.18 -16.95 -14.98
C GLU A 163 -0.27 -15.50 -15.42
N ILE A 164 -1.28 -15.18 -16.23
CA ILE A 164 -1.61 -13.80 -16.57
C ILE A 164 -2.52 -13.23 -15.49
N TRP A 165 -2.10 -12.12 -14.90
CA TRP A 165 -2.87 -11.39 -13.88
C TRP A 165 -3.27 -10.02 -14.40
N SER A 166 -4.55 -9.72 -14.29
CA SER A 166 -5.10 -8.38 -14.55
C SER A 166 -5.20 -7.60 -13.26
N ALA A 167 -5.14 -6.28 -13.35
CA ALA A 167 -5.30 -5.40 -12.20
C ALA A 167 -6.46 -4.44 -12.41
N SER A 168 -7.27 -4.26 -11.37
CA SER A 168 -8.28 -3.21 -11.27
C SER A 168 -7.70 -1.98 -10.60
N GLU A 169 -8.05 -0.79 -11.13
CA GLU A 169 -7.77 0.49 -10.48
C GLU A 169 -8.95 0.89 -9.61
N MET A 170 -8.64 1.42 -8.43
CA MET A 170 -9.64 1.91 -7.48
C MET A 170 -9.30 3.33 -7.05
N GLU A 171 -10.34 4.11 -6.75
CA GLU A 171 -10.17 5.49 -6.28
C GLU A 171 -11.09 5.83 -5.11
N MET A 172 -10.72 6.86 -4.39
CA MET A 172 -11.54 7.56 -3.42
C MET A 172 -11.33 9.06 -3.60
N THR A 173 -12.42 9.80 -3.79
CA THR A 173 -12.39 11.26 -3.84
C THR A 173 -12.51 11.86 -2.44
N LYS A 174 -12.13 13.13 -2.31
CA LYS A 174 -12.31 13.91 -1.10
C LYS A 174 -13.79 13.94 -0.67
N ASP A 175 -14.70 14.09 -1.61
CA ASP A 175 -16.14 14.11 -1.32
C ASP A 175 -16.63 12.74 -0.83
N ASP A 176 -16.16 11.64 -1.42
CA ASP A 176 -16.47 10.30 -0.93
C ASP A 176 -16.02 10.09 0.52
N TYR A 177 -14.85 10.60 0.87
CA TYR A 177 -14.31 10.48 2.21
C TYR A 177 -15.11 11.24 3.26
N PHE A 178 -15.47 12.50 2.97
CA PHE A 178 -16.20 13.35 3.93
C PHE A 178 -17.69 13.03 4.00
N ASN A 179 -18.32 12.54 2.92
CA ASN A 179 -19.73 12.14 2.90
C ASN A 179 -20.00 10.79 3.61
N LYS A 180 -18.98 10.01 3.90
CA LYS A 180 -19.10 8.74 4.68
C LYS A 180 -19.04 8.93 6.19
N ARG A 181 -18.74 10.12 6.67
CA ARG A 181 -18.69 10.50 8.09
C ARG A 181 -19.98 11.21 8.50
#